data_772fde06937b489b6e2371bc3702234b
#
_entry.id   772fde06937b489b6e2371bc3702234b
#
_cell.length_a   1.000
_cell.length_b   1.000
_cell.length_c   1.000
_cell.angle_alpha   90.00
_cell.angle_beta   90.00
_cell.angle_gamma   90.00
#
_symmetry.space_group_name_H-M   'P 1'
#
loop_
_entity.id
_entity.type
_entity.pdbx_description
1 polymer ?
#
loop_
_entity_poly.entity_id
_entity_poly.type
_entity_poly.pdbx_seq_one_letter_code
_entity_poly.pdbx_strand_id
1 'polypeptide(L)'
;MKRGLIELAVLLSLNVCFNAPRFFCAKHPKNADIENIGNRNINTGQLNLISLEKEIALGRQLAQQVERSSKLLDDPEVGEYINRLGQNLVRNSDARVPFVIKVIDSDEINALALPGGFFYVNTGLILAAGEESELAGVMAHEIAHVAARHGTEQYSKAELFNLASIPLIFVGGPIGYGIRQAASILVPLQFLRFSRSAEREADFLALQYLSKTGYDPTSFVSFFDKVQAQEKRKTGRLAKAFSTHPPTLDRIQRAQLEIQKMLPEGREYVLNTSEFDRIKAKLEALENVSKPAGNDFNAKRPTLKRKTHEDLESPETGSSADNDQRPKLTRKPGSSQ
;
A
#
# COMPACT_ATOMS: atom_id res chain seq x y z
N MET A 1 46.42 54.28 28.02
CA MET A 1 45.38 53.48 28.72
C MET A 1 43.94 53.65 28.21
N LYS A 2 43.67 54.37 27.13
CA LYS A 2 42.27 54.53 26.59
C LYS A 2 41.92 53.71 25.36
N ARG A 3 42.90 53.02 24.73
CA ARG A 3 42.63 52.15 23.55
C ARG A 3 42.24 50.71 23.89
N GLY A 4 42.68 50.19 25.06
CA GLY A 4 42.36 48.83 25.48
C GLY A 4 40.93 48.60 25.99
N LEU A 5 40.25 49.68 26.45
CA LEU A 5 38.86 49.56 26.94
C LEU A 5 37.83 49.56 25.83
N ILE A 6 38.14 50.10 24.67
CA ILE A 6 37.20 50.12 23.51
C ILE A 6 37.20 48.76 22.81
N GLU A 7 38.35 48.09 22.70
CA GLU A 7 38.43 46.74 22.13
C GLU A 7 37.75 45.68 23.00
N LEU A 8 37.82 45.82 24.33
CA LEU A 8 37.14 44.89 25.24
C LEU A 8 35.60 45.05 25.22
N ALA A 9 35.10 46.27 25.00
CA ALA A 9 33.65 46.53 24.88
C ALA A 9 33.10 46.03 23.57
N VAL A 10 33.84 46.05 22.47
CA VAL A 10 33.43 45.52 21.17
C VAL A 10 33.42 43.99 21.14
N LEU A 11 34.39 43.35 21.84
CA LEU A 11 34.42 41.88 21.98
C LEU A 11 33.35 41.33 22.92
N LEU A 12 32.89 42.08 23.93
CA LEU A 12 31.77 41.67 24.78
C LEU A 12 30.41 41.87 24.10
N SER A 13 30.27 42.86 23.24
CA SER A 13 29.01 43.07 22.50
C SER A 13 28.76 42.06 21.38
N LEU A 14 29.85 41.47 20.82
CA LEU A 14 29.69 40.40 19.80
C LEU A 14 29.30 39.03 20.39
N ASN A 15 29.62 38.77 21.68
CA ASN A 15 29.28 37.49 22.31
C ASN A 15 27.84 37.42 22.86
N VAL A 16 27.16 38.52 23.07
CA VAL A 16 25.77 38.55 23.57
C VAL A 16 24.74 38.27 22.45
N CYS A 17 25.08 38.51 21.16
CA CYS A 17 24.18 38.21 20.05
C CYS A 17 24.18 36.75 19.62
N PHE A 18 25.09 35.89 20.11
CA PHE A 18 25.16 34.49 19.66
C PHE A 18 24.42 33.48 20.54
N ASN A 19 23.93 33.91 21.72
CA ASN A 19 23.18 33.06 22.66
C ASN A 19 21.74 33.47 22.88
N ALA A 20 21.14 34.23 21.97
CA ALA A 20 19.70 34.34 21.96
C ALA A 20 19.13 32.94 21.62
N PRO A 21 18.25 32.34 22.47
CA PRO A 21 17.56 31.13 22.07
C PRO A 21 16.81 31.50 20.79
N ARG A 22 17.18 30.85 19.69
CA ARG A 22 16.37 30.87 18.49
C ARG A 22 15.07 30.22 18.89
N PHE A 23 14.10 30.99 19.35
CA PHE A 23 12.71 30.62 19.29
C PHE A 23 12.43 30.39 17.80
N PHE A 24 12.63 29.15 17.38
CA PHE A 24 12.03 28.64 16.20
C PHE A 24 10.53 28.82 16.44
N CYS A 25 10.00 29.95 16.01
CA CYS A 25 8.57 30.10 15.81
C CYS A 25 8.26 29.03 14.73
N ALA A 26 7.91 27.84 15.20
CA ALA A 26 7.43 26.77 14.33
C ALA A 26 6.22 27.39 13.63
N LYS A 27 6.38 27.79 12.36
CA LYS A 27 5.23 28.11 11.53
C LYS A 27 4.30 26.93 11.67
N HIS A 28 3.12 27.17 12.22
CA HIS A 28 2.07 26.15 12.21
C HIS A 28 2.00 25.61 10.78
N PRO A 29 2.04 24.29 10.60
CA PRO A 29 1.95 23.72 9.28
C PRO A 29 0.69 24.30 8.61
N LYS A 30 0.80 24.68 7.35
CA LYS A 30 -0.37 25.05 6.55
C LYS A 30 -1.39 23.93 6.71
N ASN A 31 -2.66 24.29 6.89
CA ASN A 31 -3.76 23.32 7.01
C ASN A 31 -3.81 22.54 8.36
N ALA A 32 -3.33 23.12 9.47
CA ALA A 32 -3.40 22.47 10.79
C ALA A 32 -4.81 22.48 11.42
N ASP A 33 -5.74 23.22 10.85
CA ASP A 33 -7.11 23.35 11.38
C ASP A 33 -7.99 22.17 10.99
N ILE A 34 -8.14 21.21 11.92
CA ILE A 34 -8.93 19.99 11.74
C ILE A 34 -10.44 20.29 11.64
N GLU A 35 -10.93 21.33 12.32
CA GLU A 35 -12.34 21.66 12.30
C GLU A 35 -12.80 22.16 10.92
N ASN A 36 -11.91 22.80 10.17
CA ASN A 36 -12.17 23.30 8.81
C ASN A 36 -11.93 22.27 7.70
N ILE A 37 -11.67 21.00 8.02
CA ILE A 37 -11.55 19.94 7.01
C ILE A 37 -12.82 19.92 6.14
N GLY A 38 -12.61 19.91 4.81
CA GLY A 38 -13.65 19.95 3.79
C GLY A 38 -14.01 21.37 3.34
N ASN A 39 -13.76 22.42 4.16
CA ASN A 39 -14.05 23.82 3.85
C ASN A 39 -12.80 24.66 3.54
N ARG A 40 -11.62 24.13 3.83
CA ARG A 40 -10.34 24.78 3.57
C ARG A 40 -9.81 24.48 2.15
N ASN A 41 -8.92 25.32 1.64
CA ASN A 41 -8.24 25.06 0.36
C ASN A 41 -6.80 24.63 0.62
N ILE A 42 -6.55 23.31 0.63
CA ILE A 42 -5.23 22.74 0.85
C ILE A 42 -4.32 22.87 -0.38
N ASN A 43 -4.88 23.11 -1.57
CA ASN A 43 -4.16 23.17 -2.85
C ASN A 43 -3.65 24.57 -3.20
N THR A 44 -3.67 25.51 -2.25
CA THR A 44 -3.23 26.89 -2.49
C THR A 44 -1.72 26.96 -2.74
N GLY A 45 -1.34 27.49 -3.91
CA GLY A 45 0.07 27.66 -4.31
C GLY A 45 0.70 26.44 -4.96
N GLN A 46 -0.07 25.37 -5.22
CA GLN A 46 0.40 24.23 -6.01
C GLN A 46 0.33 24.54 -7.51
N LEU A 47 1.34 24.06 -8.25
CA LEU A 47 1.35 24.12 -9.71
C LEU A 47 0.46 23.00 -10.26
N ASN A 48 -0.80 23.32 -10.55
CA ASN A 48 -1.73 22.36 -11.15
C ASN A 48 -2.41 22.97 -12.37
N LEU A 49 -2.01 22.52 -13.57
CA LEU A 49 -2.48 23.00 -14.86
C LEU A 49 -3.73 22.24 -15.34
N ILE A 50 -4.21 21.27 -14.57
CA ILE A 50 -5.31 20.39 -14.93
C ILE A 50 -6.56 20.78 -14.15
N SER A 51 -7.69 20.99 -14.84
CA SER A 51 -8.99 21.18 -14.20
C SER A 51 -9.48 19.87 -13.54
N LEU A 52 -10.44 19.97 -12.62
CA LEU A 52 -11.01 18.78 -11.96
C LEU A 52 -11.66 17.80 -12.95
N GLU A 53 -12.31 18.34 -13.99
CA GLU A 53 -12.95 17.53 -15.04
C GLU A 53 -11.91 16.73 -15.84
N LYS A 54 -10.79 17.36 -16.20
CA LYS A 54 -9.68 16.68 -16.87
C LYS A 54 -8.99 15.66 -15.97
N GLU A 55 -8.87 15.97 -14.67
CA GLU A 55 -8.36 15.03 -13.67
C GLU A 55 -9.23 13.78 -13.59
N ILE A 56 -10.56 13.92 -13.51
CA ILE A 56 -11.50 12.80 -13.49
C ILE A 56 -11.41 11.99 -14.79
N ALA A 57 -11.30 12.67 -15.95
CA ALA A 57 -11.16 12.00 -17.24
C ALA A 57 -9.87 11.19 -17.33
N LEU A 58 -8.73 11.76 -16.88
CA LEU A 58 -7.45 11.06 -16.79
C LEU A 58 -7.54 9.85 -15.85
N GLY A 59 -8.09 10.04 -14.66
CA GLY A 59 -8.26 8.98 -13.68
C GLY A 59 -9.12 7.82 -14.21
N ARG A 60 -10.18 8.12 -14.95
CA ARG A 60 -11.02 7.11 -15.59
C ARG A 60 -10.27 6.27 -16.62
N GLN A 61 -9.39 6.89 -17.41
CA GLN A 61 -8.54 6.15 -18.37
C GLN A 61 -7.57 5.22 -17.65
N LEU A 62 -6.94 5.70 -16.58
CA LEU A 62 -6.04 4.90 -15.76
C LEU A 62 -6.77 3.78 -15.03
N ALA A 63 -7.97 4.06 -14.50
CA ALA A 63 -8.84 3.08 -13.86
C ALA A 63 -9.19 1.93 -14.81
N GLN A 64 -9.56 2.22 -16.06
CA GLN A 64 -9.80 1.20 -17.07
C GLN A 64 -8.56 0.33 -17.34
N GLN A 65 -7.37 0.92 -17.28
CA GLN A 65 -6.13 0.19 -17.47
C GLN A 65 -5.83 -0.74 -16.29
N VAL A 66 -6.03 -0.26 -15.04
CA VAL A 66 -5.91 -1.08 -13.83
C VAL A 66 -6.92 -2.24 -13.87
N GLU A 67 -8.17 -1.98 -14.19
CA GLU A 67 -9.23 -2.99 -14.22
C GLU A 67 -9.04 -4.05 -15.32
N ARG A 68 -8.34 -3.71 -16.42
CA ARG A 68 -7.97 -4.70 -17.47
C ARG A 68 -6.80 -5.59 -17.05
N SER A 69 -5.92 -5.08 -16.20
CA SER A 69 -4.70 -5.79 -15.77
C SER A 69 -4.82 -6.50 -14.43
N SER A 70 -5.89 -6.24 -13.68
CA SER A 70 -6.10 -6.75 -12.32
C SER A 70 -7.41 -7.51 -12.24
N LYS A 71 -7.46 -8.51 -11.36
CA LYS A 71 -8.69 -9.23 -11.03
C LYS A 71 -9.40 -8.48 -9.91
N LEU A 72 -10.60 -7.97 -10.17
CA LEU A 72 -11.44 -7.40 -9.12
C LEU A 72 -12.02 -8.53 -8.26
N LEU A 73 -12.14 -8.28 -6.96
CA LEU A 73 -12.79 -9.20 -6.04
C LEU A 73 -14.31 -9.17 -6.30
N ASP A 74 -14.87 -10.34 -6.60
CA ASP A 74 -16.32 -10.53 -6.81
C ASP A 74 -16.98 -11.02 -5.50
N ASP A 75 -16.91 -10.19 -4.45
CA ASP A 75 -17.60 -10.41 -3.19
C ASP A 75 -18.28 -9.10 -2.74
N PRO A 76 -19.63 -9.03 -2.84
CA PRO A 76 -20.36 -7.81 -2.52
C PRO A 76 -20.21 -7.35 -1.07
N GLU A 77 -20.10 -8.27 -0.11
CA GLU A 77 -20.00 -7.93 1.32
C GLU A 77 -18.66 -7.25 1.63
N VAL A 78 -17.56 -7.80 1.11
CA VAL A 78 -16.24 -7.20 1.25
C VAL A 78 -16.18 -5.86 0.52
N GLY A 79 -16.69 -5.80 -0.71
CA GLY A 79 -16.72 -4.59 -1.52
C GLY A 79 -17.52 -3.46 -0.87
N GLU A 80 -18.71 -3.77 -0.32
CA GLU A 80 -19.55 -2.79 0.38
C GLU A 80 -18.90 -2.28 1.67
N TYR A 81 -18.30 -3.17 2.45
CA TYR A 81 -17.60 -2.80 3.67
C TYR A 81 -16.44 -1.83 3.36
N ILE A 82 -15.55 -2.16 2.43
CA ILE A 82 -14.42 -1.33 2.06
C ILE A 82 -14.88 0.01 1.46
N ASN A 83 -15.92 -0.01 0.62
CA ASN A 83 -16.51 1.23 0.10
C ASN A 83 -17.07 2.09 1.23
N ARG A 84 -17.80 1.53 2.18
CA ARG A 84 -18.37 2.28 3.31
C ARG A 84 -17.28 2.90 4.20
N LEU A 85 -16.22 2.13 4.53
CA LEU A 85 -15.06 2.61 5.28
C LEU A 85 -14.40 3.79 4.55
N GLY A 86 -14.10 3.62 3.26
CA GLY A 86 -13.46 4.66 2.46
C GLY A 86 -14.34 5.89 2.26
N GLN A 87 -15.64 5.74 2.00
CA GLN A 87 -16.57 6.87 1.89
C GLN A 87 -16.70 7.64 3.21
N ASN A 88 -16.56 6.97 4.35
CA ASN A 88 -16.53 7.65 5.64
C ASN A 88 -15.27 8.53 5.78
N LEU A 89 -14.12 8.03 5.38
CA LEU A 89 -12.87 8.82 5.34
C LEU A 89 -12.97 9.98 4.35
N VAL A 90 -13.51 9.76 3.15
CA VAL A 90 -13.68 10.79 2.10
C VAL A 90 -14.56 11.94 2.61
N ARG A 91 -15.70 11.64 3.25
CA ARG A 91 -16.59 12.68 3.82
C ARG A 91 -15.92 13.53 4.90
N ASN A 92 -14.92 12.98 5.58
CA ASN A 92 -14.15 13.66 6.62
C ASN A 92 -12.77 14.10 6.12
N SER A 93 -12.63 14.36 4.80
CA SER A 93 -11.40 14.80 4.15
C SER A 93 -11.60 16.12 3.37
N ASP A 94 -10.52 16.64 2.80
CA ASP A 94 -10.56 17.81 1.92
C ASP A 94 -10.78 17.45 0.43
N ALA A 95 -11.19 16.21 0.14
CA ALA A 95 -11.41 15.73 -1.21
C ALA A 95 -12.55 16.48 -1.91
N ARG A 96 -12.31 16.89 -3.16
CA ARG A 96 -13.29 17.64 -3.99
C ARG A 96 -13.81 16.84 -5.18
N VAL A 97 -13.44 15.59 -5.27
CA VAL A 97 -13.88 14.65 -6.31
C VAL A 97 -14.62 13.48 -5.66
N PRO A 98 -15.60 12.88 -6.37
CA PRO A 98 -16.25 11.67 -5.89
C PRO A 98 -15.27 10.50 -5.93
N PHE A 99 -15.40 9.56 -4.98
CA PHE A 99 -14.58 8.36 -4.95
C PHE A 99 -15.35 7.14 -5.43
N VAL A 100 -14.70 6.35 -6.28
CA VAL A 100 -15.11 5.01 -6.70
C VAL A 100 -14.11 4.04 -6.12
N ILE A 101 -14.53 3.25 -5.11
CA ILE A 101 -13.66 2.37 -4.35
C ILE A 101 -13.95 0.93 -4.71
N LYS A 102 -12.92 0.18 -5.12
CA LYS A 102 -13.02 -1.23 -5.50
C LYS A 102 -11.93 -2.05 -4.82
N VAL A 103 -12.17 -3.36 -4.69
CA VAL A 103 -11.20 -4.30 -4.12
C VAL A 103 -10.57 -5.11 -5.26
N ILE A 104 -9.24 -5.22 -5.23
CA ILE A 104 -8.48 -6.09 -6.14
C ILE A 104 -8.13 -7.38 -5.40
N ASP A 105 -8.42 -8.52 -6.04
CA ASP A 105 -8.01 -9.85 -5.58
C ASP A 105 -6.50 -10.03 -5.84
N SER A 106 -5.68 -9.64 -4.86
CA SER A 106 -4.22 -9.67 -4.95
C SER A 106 -3.58 -9.80 -3.57
N ASP A 107 -2.62 -10.72 -3.44
CA ASP A 107 -1.84 -10.94 -2.21
C ASP A 107 -0.86 -9.77 -1.88
N GLU A 108 -0.73 -8.78 -2.77
CA GLU A 108 0.14 -7.63 -2.54
C GLU A 108 -0.44 -6.73 -1.44
N ILE A 109 0.40 -6.37 -0.45
CA ILE A 109 0.04 -5.38 0.58
C ILE A 109 0.12 -4.00 -0.06
N ASN A 110 -0.95 -3.58 -0.71
CA ASN A 110 -0.98 -2.32 -1.46
C ASN A 110 -2.39 -1.73 -1.54
N ALA A 111 -2.42 -0.41 -1.72
CA ALA A 111 -3.59 0.35 -2.16
C ALA A 111 -3.14 1.36 -3.21
N LEU A 112 -4.05 1.80 -4.06
CA LEU A 112 -3.76 2.69 -5.17
C LEU A 112 -4.89 3.67 -5.38
N ALA A 113 -4.67 4.95 -5.11
CA ALA A 113 -5.59 6.00 -5.47
C ALA A 113 -5.10 6.75 -6.72
N LEU A 114 -5.97 6.83 -7.73
CA LEU A 114 -5.72 7.52 -8.98
C LEU A 114 -6.35 8.93 -8.94
N PRO A 115 -5.86 9.87 -9.75
CA PRO A 115 -6.49 11.16 -9.92
C PRO A 115 -8.00 11.03 -10.17
N GLY A 116 -8.79 11.98 -9.67
CA GLY A 116 -10.24 11.97 -9.86
C GLY A 116 -11.01 10.98 -8.97
N GLY A 117 -10.33 10.32 -8.00
CA GLY A 117 -10.98 9.54 -6.94
C GLY A 117 -11.24 8.06 -7.27
N PHE A 118 -10.58 7.48 -8.25
CA PHE A 118 -10.62 6.03 -8.49
C PHE A 118 -9.65 5.33 -7.55
N PHE A 119 -10.18 4.53 -6.62
CA PHE A 119 -9.41 3.98 -5.52
C PHE A 119 -9.53 2.46 -5.46
N TYR A 120 -8.39 1.78 -5.35
CA TYR A 120 -8.29 0.32 -5.30
C TYR A 120 -7.59 -0.12 -4.04
N VAL A 121 -8.15 -1.11 -3.36
CA VAL A 121 -7.59 -1.73 -2.14
C VAL A 121 -7.36 -3.21 -2.42
N ASN A 122 -6.13 -3.70 -2.22
CA ASN A 122 -5.82 -5.11 -2.43
C ASN A 122 -6.28 -5.95 -1.24
N THR A 123 -6.73 -7.18 -1.48
CA THR A 123 -7.07 -8.15 -0.43
C THR A 123 -5.90 -8.38 0.52
N GLY A 124 -4.66 -8.43 0.01
CA GLY A 124 -3.45 -8.57 0.81
C GLY A 124 -3.24 -7.44 1.82
N LEU A 125 -3.67 -6.21 1.53
CA LEU A 125 -3.63 -5.11 2.49
C LEU A 125 -4.66 -5.32 3.61
N ILE A 126 -5.89 -5.72 3.27
CA ILE A 126 -6.95 -5.97 4.25
C ILE A 126 -6.53 -7.07 5.23
N LEU A 127 -5.92 -8.14 4.72
CA LEU A 127 -5.43 -9.26 5.52
C LEU A 127 -4.19 -8.91 6.37
N ALA A 128 -3.32 -8.02 5.88
CA ALA A 128 -2.12 -7.58 6.60
C ALA A 128 -2.45 -6.62 7.76
N ALA A 129 -3.52 -5.85 7.64
CA ALA A 129 -3.98 -4.98 8.71
C ALA A 129 -4.45 -5.83 9.92
N GLY A 130 -3.92 -5.54 11.10
CA GLY A 130 -4.31 -6.21 12.35
C GLY A 130 -5.59 -5.65 12.93
N GLU A 131 -5.86 -4.37 12.65
CA GLU A 131 -6.99 -3.60 13.16
C GLU A 131 -7.59 -2.76 12.02
N GLU A 132 -8.88 -2.41 12.14
CA GLU A 132 -9.57 -1.56 11.16
C GLU A 132 -8.91 -0.19 11.02
N SER A 133 -8.44 0.39 12.12
CA SER A 133 -7.74 1.68 12.14
C SER A 133 -6.42 1.67 11.37
N GLU A 134 -5.71 0.55 11.27
CA GLU A 134 -4.52 0.39 10.43
C GLU A 134 -4.90 0.47 8.95
N LEU A 135 -5.96 -0.24 8.55
CA LEU A 135 -6.50 -0.18 7.18
C LEU A 135 -7.00 1.23 6.85
N ALA A 136 -7.77 1.83 7.76
CA ALA A 136 -8.25 3.20 7.64
C ALA A 136 -7.09 4.19 7.48
N GLY A 137 -5.97 3.97 8.17
CA GLY A 137 -4.77 4.79 8.08
C GLY A 137 -4.16 4.82 6.69
N VAL A 138 -3.98 3.65 6.08
CA VAL A 138 -3.49 3.55 4.70
C VAL A 138 -4.49 4.17 3.72
N MET A 139 -5.78 3.88 3.88
CA MET A 139 -6.81 4.46 3.02
C MET A 139 -6.87 5.99 3.14
N ALA A 140 -6.72 6.54 4.35
CA ALA A 140 -6.67 7.98 4.58
C ALA A 140 -5.47 8.64 3.90
N HIS A 141 -4.31 7.98 3.88
CA HIS A 141 -3.11 8.45 3.19
C HIS A 141 -3.33 8.52 1.67
N GLU A 142 -3.92 7.50 1.09
CA GLU A 142 -4.25 7.49 -0.35
C GLU A 142 -5.31 8.57 -0.70
N ILE A 143 -6.32 8.74 0.15
CA ILE A 143 -7.31 9.80 0.01
C ILE A 143 -6.65 11.19 0.11
N ALA A 144 -5.66 11.35 0.99
CA ALA A 144 -4.92 12.59 1.13
C ALA A 144 -4.13 12.95 -0.14
N HIS A 145 -3.54 11.97 -0.83
CA HIS A 145 -2.89 12.19 -2.12
C HIS A 145 -3.86 12.73 -3.18
N VAL A 146 -5.08 12.21 -3.23
CA VAL A 146 -6.12 12.69 -4.16
C VAL A 146 -6.63 14.06 -3.73
N ALA A 147 -6.91 14.28 -2.45
CA ALA A 147 -7.37 15.56 -1.93
C ALA A 147 -6.36 16.70 -2.17
N ALA A 148 -5.07 16.41 -1.96
CA ALA A 148 -3.96 17.33 -2.23
C ALA A 148 -3.56 17.36 -3.72
N ARG A 149 -4.22 16.58 -4.58
CA ARG A 149 -4.02 16.56 -6.04
C ARG A 149 -2.56 16.29 -6.45
N HIS A 150 -1.81 15.50 -5.65
CA HIS A 150 -0.40 15.25 -5.88
C HIS A 150 -0.11 14.61 -7.26
N GLY A 151 -0.99 13.71 -7.72
CA GLY A 151 -0.86 13.09 -9.05
C GLY A 151 -0.90 14.11 -10.19
N THR A 152 -1.86 15.02 -10.17
CA THR A 152 -2.02 16.04 -11.23
C THR A 152 -1.01 17.18 -11.10
N GLU A 153 -0.55 17.50 -9.89
CA GLU A 153 0.58 18.41 -9.69
C GLU A 153 1.86 17.84 -10.33
N GLN A 154 2.15 16.57 -10.07
CA GLN A 154 3.32 15.91 -10.65
C GLN A 154 3.23 15.79 -12.17
N TYR A 155 2.04 15.47 -12.69
CA TYR A 155 1.78 15.48 -14.13
C TYR A 155 2.01 16.88 -14.74
N SER A 156 1.50 17.93 -14.09
CA SER A 156 1.68 19.32 -14.55
C SER A 156 3.16 19.73 -14.56
N LYS A 157 3.93 19.32 -13.55
CA LYS A 157 5.38 19.55 -13.53
C LYS A 157 6.10 18.83 -14.67
N ALA A 158 5.71 17.57 -14.95
CA ALA A 158 6.27 16.80 -16.06
C ALA A 158 5.91 17.44 -17.42
N GLU A 159 4.69 17.88 -17.62
CA GLU A 159 4.28 18.59 -18.85
C GLU A 159 5.06 19.89 -19.05
N LEU A 160 5.25 20.67 -17.99
CA LEU A 160 6.04 21.90 -18.06
C LEU A 160 7.51 21.60 -18.38
N PHE A 161 8.07 20.55 -17.79
CA PHE A 161 9.43 20.12 -18.09
C PHE A 161 9.57 19.64 -19.54
N ASN A 162 8.60 18.87 -20.05
CA ASN A 162 8.56 18.43 -21.43
C ASN A 162 8.48 19.64 -22.39
N LEU A 163 7.63 20.62 -22.09
CA LEU A 163 7.52 21.84 -22.89
C LEU A 163 8.83 22.64 -22.90
N ALA A 164 9.48 22.79 -21.74
CA ALA A 164 10.77 23.48 -21.63
C ALA A 164 11.91 22.74 -22.34
N SER A 165 11.82 21.43 -22.52
CA SER A 165 12.82 20.60 -23.21
C SER A 165 12.65 20.58 -24.73
N ILE A 166 11.54 21.08 -25.30
CA ILE A 166 11.29 21.11 -26.76
C ILE A 166 12.43 21.78 -27.55
N PRO A 167 13.01 22.92 -27.13
CA PRO A 167 14.12 23.53 -27.87
C PRO A 167 15.36 22.62 -27.96
N LEU A 168 15.61 21.80 -26.93
CA LEU A 168 16.73 20.85 -26.89
C LEU A 168 16.55 19.69 -27.87
N ILE A 169 15.31 19.30 -28.19
CA ILE A 169 15.01 18.23 -29.14
C ILE A 169 15.33 18.62 -30.58
N PHE A 170 15.19 19.91 -30.93
CA PHE A 170 15.55 20.41 -32.23
C PHE A 170 17.07 20.40 -32.45
N VAL A 171 17.87 20.36 -31.38
CA VAL A 171 19.33 20.24 -31.44
C VAL A 171 19.79 18.77 -31.61
N GLY A 172 18.94 17.79 -31.22
CA GLY A 172 19.31 16.36 -31.14
C GLY A 172 18.93 15.47 -32.33
N GLY A 173 18.27 15.99 -33.38
CA GLY A 173 17.91 15.24 -34.59
C GLY A 173 16.99 14.02 -34.32
N PRO A 174 17.06 12.95 -35.19
CA PRO A 174 16.17 11.77 -35.12
C PRO A 174 16.24 10.98 -33.81
N ILE A 175 17.35 11.08 -33.07
CA ILE A 175 17.57 10.39 -31.78
C ILE A 175 16.65 10.96 -30.69
N GLY A 176 16.44 12.28 -30.70
CA GLY A 176 15.52 12.94 -29.72
C GLY A 176 14.07 12.52 -29.90
N TYR A 177 13.65 12.23 -31.14
CA TYR A 177 12.29 11.76 -31.43
C TYR A 177 12.05 10.33 -30.90
N GLY A 178 13.04 9.44 -31.06
CA GLY A 178 12.96 8.05 -30.56
C GLY A 178 12.86 7.97 -29.04
N ILE A 179 13.59 8.81 -28.32
CA ILE A 179 13.54 8.88 -26.84
C ILE A 179 12.17 9.34 -26.36
N ARG A 180 11.55 10.31 -27.05
CA ARG A 180 10.22 10.82 -26.71
C ARG A 180 9.13 9.77 -26.91
N GLN A 181 9.21 8.98 -27.99
CA GLN A 181 8.24 7.92 -28.28
C GLN A 181 8.33 6.78 -27.27
N ALA A 182 9.53 6.40 -26.84
CA ALA A 182 9.74 5.41 -25.79
C ALA A 182 9.28 5.91 -24.41
N ALA A 183 9.48 7.19 -24.09
CA ALA A 183 9.04 7.80 -22.84
C ALA A 183 7.50 7.89 -22.73
N SER A 184 6.79 8.13 -23.83
CA SER A 184 5.32 8.26 -23.83
C SER A 184 4.57 6.95 -23.52
N ILE A 185 5.22 5.79 -23.70
CA ILE A 185 4.62 4.47 -23.47
C ILE A 185 4.78 3.99 -22.01
N LEU A 186 5.81 4.49 -21.29
CA LEU A 186 6.16 4.05 -19.94
C LEU A 186 5.63 4.95 -18.80
N VAL A 187 4.98 6.05 -19.15
CA VAL A 187 4.60 7.12 -18.20
C VAL A 187 3.41 6.82 -17.27
N PRO A 188 2.46 5.89 -17.52
CA PRO A 188 1.20 5.91 -16.77
C PRO A 188 1.31 5.60 -15.27
N LEU A 189 2.30 4.84 -14.81
CA LEU A 189 2.39 4.46 -13.38
C LEU A 189 3.58 5.09 -12.64
N GLN A 190 4.57 5.62 -13.34
CA GLN A 190 5.73 6.25 -12.67
C GLN A 190 5.41 7.61 -12.03
N PHE A 191 4.35 8.29 -12.46
CA PHE A 191 3.94 9.54 -11.84
C PHE A 191 3.22 9.35 -10.49
N LEU A 192 3.01 8.11 -10.05
CA LEU A 192 2.51 7.78 -8.71
C LEU A 192 3.63 7.66 -7.66
N ARG A 193 4.89 7.88 -8.04
CA ARG A 193 5.99 8.04 -7.08
C ARG A 193 6.07 9.50 -6.68
N PHE A 194 5.62 9.80 -5.50
CA PHE A 194 5.55 11.16 -5.01
C PHE A 194 6.88 11.66 -4.42
N SER A 195 7.02 12.98 -4.39
CA SER A 195 8.16 13.61 -3.73
C SER A 195 8.06 13.43 -2.21
N ARG A 196 9.20 13.50 -1.50
CA ARG A 196 9.20 13.46 -0.03
C ARG A 196 8.34 14.55 0.62
N SER A 197 8.13 15.68 -0.05
CA SER A 197 7.24 16.74 0.44
C SER A 197 5.78 16.37 0.31
N ALA A 198 5.39 15.74 -0.82
CA ALA A 198 4.04 15.24 -1.04
C ALA A 198 3.70 14.10 -0.07
N GLU A 199 4.66 13.18 0.19
CA GLU A 199 4.48 12.12 1.20
C GLU A 199 4.24 12.70 2.59
N ARG A 200 5.04 13.70 3.00
CA ARG A 200 4.85 14.35 4.31
C ARG A 200 3.53 15.09 4.42
N GLU A 201 3.07 15.71 3.34
CA GLU A 201 1.77 16.37 3.30
C GLU A 201 0.63 15.35 3.38
N ALA A 202 0.74 14.23 2.65
CA ALA A 202 -0.23 13.15 2.69
C ALA A 202 -0.29 12.50 4.08
N ASP A 203 0.86 12.23 4.72
CA ASP A 203 0.92 11.73 6.10
C ASP A 203 0.21 12.68 7.07
N PHE A 204 0.52 13.97 7.00
CA PHE A 204 -0.07 14.98 7.87
C PHE A 204 -1.59 15.08 7.70
N LEU A 205 -2.08 15.08 6.47
CA LEU A 205 -3.51 15.11 6.17
C LEU A 205 -4.21 13.80 6.60
N ALA A 206 -3.58 12.66 6.38
CA ALA A 206 -4.12 11.35 6.78
C ALA A 206 -4.37 11.27 8.29
N LEU A 207 -3.42 11.73 9.10
CA LEU A 207 -3.57 11.78 10.56
C LEU A 207 -4.76 12.65 10.98
N GLN A 208 -4.97 13.76 10.30
CA GLN A 208 -6.11 14.64 10.54
C GLN A 208 -7.45 13.98 10.14
N TYR A 209 -7.48 13.29 8.98
CA TYR A 209 -8.67 12.60 8.50
C TYR A 209 -9.05 11.43 9.42
N LEU A 210 -8.07 10.67 9.93
CA LEU A 210 -8.28 9.64 10.93
C LEU A 210 -8.88 10.23 12.21
N SER A 211 -8.25 11.28 12.76
CA SER A 211 -8.75 11.95 13.96
C SER A 211 -10.16 12.49 13.78
N LYS A 212 -10.47 13.13 12.61
CA LYS A 212 -11.81 13.65 12.29
C LYS A 212 -12.85 12.54 12.19
N THR A 213 -12.45 11.38 11.62
CA THR A 213 -13.32 10.21 11.42
C THR A 213 -13.54 9.41 12.72
N GLY A 214 -12.70 9.64 13.72
CA GLY A 214 -12.75 8.94 15.03
C GLY A 214 -11.87 7.70 15.10
N TYR A 215 -11.04 7.40 14.10
CA TYR A 215 -10.03 6.35 14.16
C TYR A 215 -8.78 6.82 14.87
N ASP A 216 -8.06 5.87 15.50
CA ASP A 216 -6.79 6.16 16.16
C ASP A 216 -5.67 6.48 15.14
N PRO A 217 -5.15 7.71 15.11
CA PRO A 217 -4.05 8.06 14.21
C PRO A 217 -2.75 7.31 14.51
N THR A 218 -2.56 6.77 15.71
CA THR A 218 -1.35 6.00 16.07
C THR A 218 -1.25 4.70 15.28
N SER A 219 -2.39 4.14 14.87
CA SER A 219 -2.46 2.90 14.07
C SER A 219 -1.81 3.04 12.70
N PHE A 220 -1.82 4.25 12.12
CA PHE A 220 -1.09 4.54 10.89
C PHE A 220 0.43 4.30 11.03
N VAL A 221 1.00 4.75 12.15
CA VAL A 221 2.41 4.54 12.47
C VAL A 221 2.69 3.07 12.76
N SER A 222 1.85 2.43 13.57
CA SER A 222 1.96 1.01 13.92
C SER A 222 1.97 0.12 12.68
N PHE A 223 1.14 0.44 11.69
CA PHE A 223 1.11 -0.29 10.43
C PHE A 223 2.42 -0.15 9.64
N PHE A 224 3.00 1.04 9.56
CA PHE A 224 4.28 1.27 8.90
C PHE A 224 5.43 0.53 9.59
N ASP A 225 5.48 0.52 10.92
CA ASP A 225 6.47 -0.23 11.69
C ASP A 225 6.33 -1.74 11.43
N LYS A 226 5.10 -2.25 11.37
CA LYS A 226 4.80 -3.64 11.04
C LYS A 226 5.30 -4.02 9.65
N VAL A 227 4.99 -3.21 8.63
CA VAL A 227 5.42 -3.45 7.25
C VAL A 227 6.94 -3.41 7.14
N GLN A 228 7.59 -2.42 7.74
CA GLN A 228 9.06 -2.30 7.74
C GLN A 228 9.74 -3.49 8.43
N ALA A 229 9.17 -3.97 9.55
CA ALA A 229 9.69 -5.15 10.24
C ALA A 229 9.56 -6.43 9.41
N GLN A 230 8.49 -6.56 8.62
CA GLN A 230 8.27 -7.68 7.73
C GLN A 230 9.19 -7.64 6.50
N GLU A 231 9.43 -6.45 5.91
CA GLU A 231 10.36 -6.28 4.79
C GLU A 231 11.79 -6.74 5.14
N LYS A 232 12.24 -6.47 6.35
CA LYS A 232 13.57 -6.90 6.85
C LYS A 232 13.68 -8.43 7.01
N ARG A 233 12.57 -9.14 7.18
CA ARG A 233 12.54 -10.59 7.46
C ARG A 233 12.33 -11.45 6.21
N LYS A 234 11.76 -10.94 5.15
CA LYS A 234 11.39 -11.71 3.94
C LYS A 234 11.88 -10.99 2.68
N THR A 235 12.96 -11.51 2.10
CA THR A 235 13.39 -11.17 0.74
C THR A 235 12.38 -11.77 -0.26
N GLY A 236 11.58 -10.94 -0.93
CA GLY A 236 10.76 -11.42 -2.05
C GLY A 236 9.47 -10.64 -2.30
N ARG A 237 8.33 -11.14 -1.85
CA ARG A 237 7.02 -10.57 -2.20
C ARG A 237 6.61 -9.33 -1.38
N LEU A 238 7.08 -9.23 -0.13
CA LEU A 238 6.79 -8.11 0.77
C LEU A 238 7.67 -6.88 0.51
N ALA A 239 8.83 -7.04 -0.13
CA ALA A 239 9.69 -5.92 -0.53
C ALA A 239 9.05 -4.97 -1.57
N LYS A 240 7.89 -5.32 -2.11
CA LYS A 240 7.08 -4.47 -2.97
C LYS A 240 5.93 -3.75 -2.24
N ALA A 241 5.68 -4.08 -0.97
CA ALA A 241 4.67 -3.40 -0.18
C ALA A 241 5.01 -1.91 -0.13
N PHE A 242 4.08 -1.06 -0.53
CA PHE A 242 4.28 0.39 -0.56
C PHE A 242 5.52 0.88 -1.33
N SER A 243 5.92 0.16 -2.40
CA SER A 243 7.06 0.58 -3.25
C SER A 243 6.90 1.99 -3.83
N THR A 244 5.67 2.48 -3.91
CA THR A 244 5.32 3.85 -4.30
C THR A 244 5.43 4.84 -3.14
N HIS A 245 5.19 4.39 -1.89
CA HIS A 245 5.15 5.19 -0.66
C HIS A 245 5.99 4.56 0.46
N PRO A 246 7.32 4.39 0.28
CA PRO A 246 8.13 3.62 1.22
C PRO A 246 8.08 4.23 2.63
N PRO A 247 7.80 3.42 3.68
CA PRO A 247 7.85 3.88 5.05
C PRO A 247 9.30 4.15 5.44
N THR A 248 9.64 5.42 5.66
CA THR A 248 10.98 5.80 6.13
C THR A 248 10.94 6.18 7.61
N LEU A 249 12.07 6.00 8.31
CA LEU A 249 12.17 6.41 9.72
C LEU A 249 11.82 7.90 9.92
N ASP A 250 12.18 8.77 8.96
CA ASP A 250 11.81 10.20 8.99
C ASP A 250 10.30 10.41 8.95
N ARG A 251 9.56 9.64 8.13
CA ARG A 251 8.09 9.69 8.08
C ARG A 251 7.46 9.25 9.40
N ILE A 252 7.91 8.12 9.93
CA ILE A 252 7.43 7.56 11.21
C ILE A 252 7.64 8.56 12.34
N GLN A 253 8.84 9.09 12.50
CA GLN A 253 9.17 10.07 13.55
C GLN A 253 8.33 11.35 13.42
N ARG A 254 8.14 11.86 12.20
CA ARG A 254 7.30 13.05 11.97
C ARG A 254 5.84 12.78 12.30
N ALA A 255 5.29 11.64 11.86
CA ALA A 255 3.92 11.25 12.17
C ALA A 255 3.71 11.19 13.69
N GLN A 256 4.64 10.58 14.44
CA GLN A 256 4.60 10.53 15.92
C GLN A 256 4.59 11.93 16.54
N LEU A 257 5.44 12.85 16.05
CA LEU A 257 5.47 14.22 16.53
C LEU A 257 4.18 15.00 16.23
N GLU A 258 3.59 14.79 15.04
CA GLU A 258 2.32 15.44 14.69
C GLU A 258 1.15 14.87 15.50
N ILE A 259 1.11 13.56 15.75
CA ILE A 259 0.14 12.91 16.61
C ILE A 259 0.17 13.54 18.02
N GLN A 260 1.35 13.68 18.63
CA GLN A 260 1.50 14.29 19.96
C GLN A 260 0.97 15.72 20.03
N LYS A 261 1.01 16.47 18.93
CA LYS A 261 0.50 17.85 18.86
C LYS A 261 -0.99 17.94 18.62
N MET A 262 -1.54 16.96 17.88
CA MET A 262 -2.94 17.00 17.39
C MET A 262 -3.92 16.27 18.29
N LEU A 263 -3.47 15.24 19.02
CA LEU A 263 -4.39 14.44 19.83
C LEU A 263 -4.81 15.19 21.08
N PRO A 264 -6.11 15.51 21.25
CA PRO A 264 -6.62 16.01 22.51
C PRO A 264 -6.51 14.92 23.57
N GLU A 265 -6.13 15.30 24.78
CA GLU A 265 -6.13 14.38 25.92
C GLU A 265 -7.55 13.85 26.19
N GLY A 266 -7.67 12.54 26.41
CA GLY A 266 -8.91 11.89 26.83
C GLY A 266 -9.94 11.60 25.72
N ARG A 267 -9.61 11.77 24.44
CA ARG A 267 -10.49 11.35 23.34
C ARG A 267 -10.40 9.85 23.12
N GLU A 268 -11.54 9.18 23.08
CA GLU A 268 -11.63 7.77 22.69
C GLU A 268 -11.61 7.65 21.16
N TYR A 269 -10.87 6.66 20.66
CA TYR A 269 -10.73 6.36 19.24
C TYR A 269 -11.12 4.91 18.96
N VAL A 270 -11.66 4.68 17.77
CA VAL A 270 -11.93 3.34 17.26
C VAL A 270 -10.61 2.73 16.81
N LEU A 271 -10.27 1.56 17.35
CA LEU A 271 -9.14 0.74 16.92
C LEU A 271 -9.62 -0.36 15.97
N ASN A 272 -10.63 -1.10 16.40
CA ASN A 272 -11.11 -2.25 15.64
C ASN A 272 -12.64 -2.38 15.77
N THR A 273 -13.26 -3.07 14.80
CA THR A 273 -14.67 -3.42 14.84
C THR A 273 -14.87 -4.91 14.60
N SER A 274 -15.94 -5.47 15.19
CA SER A 274 -16.33 -6.87 14.93
C SER A 274 -16.67 -7.13 13.46
N GLU A 275 -17.05 -6.09 12.74
CA GLU A 275 -17.32 -6.17 11.31
C GLU A 275 -16.02 -6.37 10.52
N PHE A 276 -14.97 -5.63 10.84
CA PHE A 276 -13.65 -5.83 10.25
C PHE A 276 -13.14 -7.26 10.45
N ASP A 277 -13.24 -7.78 11.70
CA ASP A 277 -12.81 -9.14 11.99
C ASP A 277 -13.57 -10.17 11.17
N ARG A 278 -14.88 -9.98 10.99
CA ARG A 278 -15.73 -10.84 10.17
C ARG A 278 -15.34 -10.80 8.68
N ILE A 279 -15.10 -9.60 8.14
CA ILE A 279 -14.66 -9.42 6.75
C ILE A 279 -13.29 -10.05 6.51
N LYS A 280 -12.38 -9.88 7.46
CA LYS A 280 -11.04 -10.48 7.41
C LYS A 280 -11.11 -12.02 7.43
N ALA A 281 -11.87 -12.59 8.36
CA ALA A 281 -12.07 -14.03 8.42
C ALA A 281 -12.71 -14.60 7.14
N LYS A 282 -13.65 -13.86 6.53
CA LYS A 282 -14.23 -14.23 5.25
C LYS A 282 -13.20 -14.24 4.12
N LEU A 283 -12.35 -13.22 4.04
CA LEU A 283 -11.27 -13.16 3.04
C LEU A 283 -10.26 -14.31 3.23
N GLU A 284 -9.87 -14.60 4.47
CA GLU A 284 -8.99 -15.74 4.78
C GLU A 284 -9.61 -17.08 4.31
N ALA A 285 -10.91 -17.26 4.49
CA ALA A 285 -11.63 -18.43 4.00
C ALA A 285 -11.63 -18.52 2.47
N LEU A 286 -11.88 -17.40 1.76
CA LEU A 286 -11.84 -17.34 0.30
C LEU A 286 -10.46 -17.66 -0.26
N GLU A 287 -9.39 -17.15 0.34
CA GLU A 287 -8.02 -17.46 -0.06
C GLU A 287 -7.65 -18.94 0.16
N ASN A 288 -8.09 -19.53 1.26
CA ASN A 288 -7.83 -20.94 1.55
C ASN A 288 -8.54 -21.86 0.57
N VAL A 289 -9.71 -21.47 0.05
CA VAL A 289 -10.44 -22.23 -0.99
C VAL A 289 -9.74 -22.08 -2.35
N SER A 290 -9.20 -20.90 -2.66
CA SER A 290 -8.55 -20.62 -3.94
C SER A 290 -7.13 -21.18 -4.07
N LYS A 291 -6.44 -21.41 -2.95
CA LYS A 291 -5.15 -22.13 -2.93
C LYS A 291 -5.45 -23.63 -3.00
N PRO A 292 -5.19 -24.33 -4.14
CA PRO A 292 -5.32 -25.78 -4.17
C PRO A 292 -4.50 -26.32 -3.03
N ALA A 293 -5.09 -27.23 -2.22
CA ALA A 293 -4.40 -27.95 -1.16
C ALA A 293 -3.05 -28.38 -1.72
N GLY A 294 -1.99 -27.75 -1.22
CA GLY A 294 -0.63 -27.99 -1.73
C GLY A 294 -0.46 -29.47 -1.85
N ASN A 295 -0.05 -29.93 -3.04
CA ASN A 295 0.19 -31.32 -3.36
C ASN A 295 1.17 -31.92 -2.33
N ASP A 296 0.65 -32.30 -1.17
CA ASP A 296 1.26 -33.24 -0.25
C ASP A 296 1.16 -34.69 -0.79
N PHE A 297 1.08 -34.80 -2.14
CA PHE A 297 1.20 -36.09 -2.83
C PHE A 297 2.60 -36.72 -2.70
N ASN A 298 3.55 -36.04 -2.05
CA ASN A 298 4.87 -36.62 -1.77
C ASN A 298 4.99 -37.23 -0.36
N ALA A 299 3.98 -37.10 0.49
CA ALA A 299 3.95 -37.83 1.73
C ALA A 299 3.30 -39.19 1.48
N LYS A 300 4.14 -40.21 1.22
CA LYS A 300 3.80 -41.63 1.19
C LYS A 300 3.03 -42.12 -0.04
N ARG A 301 3.58 -41.93 -1.23
CA ARG A 301 3.34 -42.91 -2.31
C ARG A 301 3.93 -44.23 -1.85
N PRO A 302 3.16 -45.34 -1.76
CA PRO A 302 3.75 -46.67 -1.59
C PRO A 302 4.60 -46.94 -2.82
N THR A 303 5.92 -46.91 -2.67
CA THR A 303 6.83 -47.36 -3.73
C THR A 303 6.74 -48.87 -3.76
N LEU A 304 6.12 -49.43 -4.81
CA LEU A 304 6.31 -50.84 -5.16
C LEU A 304 7.79 -51.05 -5.45
N LYS A 305 8.54 -51.55 -4.49
CA LYS A 305 9.89 -52.06 -4.73
C LYS A 305 9.77 -53.27 -5.66
N ARG A 306 10.22 -53.12 -6.89
CA ARG A 306 10.43 -54.21 -7.82
C ARG A 306 11.55 -55.07 -7.24
N LYS A 307 11.26 -56.31 -6.79
CA LYS A 307 12.28 -57.29 -6.43
C LYS A 307 13.15 -57.53 -7.67
N THR A 308 14.40 -57.18 -7.61
CA THR A 308 15.40 -57.58 -8.59
C THR A 308 15.79 -59.05 -8.37
N HIS A 309 16.15 -59.73 -9.46
CA HIS A 309 16.38 -61.16 -9.56
C HIS A 309 17.60 -61.67 -8.77
N GLU A 310 18.28 -60.87 -7.98
CA GLU A 310 19.49 -61.18 -7.22
C GLU A 310 19.21 -61.66 -5.76
N ASP A 311 17.96 -61.67 -5.30
CA ASP A 311 17.59 -62.10 -3.95
C ASP A 311 17.11 -63.58 -3.89
N LEU A 312 17.46 -64.40 -4.90
CA LEU A 312 17.00 -65.78 -5.03
C LEU A 312 18.12 -66.84 -4.93
N GLU A 313 19.17 -66.60 -4.18
CA GLU A 313 20.09 -67.71 -3.84
C GLU A 313 20.53 -67.62 -2.39
N SER A 314 19.87 -68.46 -1.55
CA SER A 314 20.49 -69.28 -0.50
C SER A 314 19.43 -70.17 0.12
N PRO A 315 19.73 -71.47 0.24
CA PRO A 315 18.80 -72.48 0.75
C PRO A 315 19.01 -72.71 2.23
N GLU A 316 17.95 -72.74 3.03
CA GLU A 316 17.97 -73.57 4.24
C GLU A 316 16.62 -74.23 4.51
N THR A 317 16.72 -75.51 4.64
CA THR A 317 15.86 -76.60 5.01
C THR A 317 14.98 -76.35 6.22
N GLY A 318 13.74 -76.86 6.17
CA GLY A 318 12.97 -77.10 7.40
C GLY A 318 11.45 -77.20 7.23
N SER A 319 10.93 -78.34 6.79
CA SER A 319 9.82 -79.12 7.35
C SER A 319 8.45 -78.45 7.62
N SER A 320 7.49 -78.99 6.91
CA SER A 320 6.14 -79.49 7.31
C SER A 320 4.92 -78.51 7.24
N ALA A 321 4.00 -79.00 6.39
CA ALA A 321 2.58 -79.25 6.57
C ALA A 321 1.64 -78.04 6.32
N ASP A 322 1.03 -78.06 5.13
CA ASP A 322 -0.42 -78.22 4.90
C ASP A 322 -1.35 -77.10 5.31
N ASN A 323 -1.81 -76.41 4.38
CA ASN A 323 -3.25 -76.26 4.03
C ASN A 323 -3.47 -75.28 2.86
N ASP A 324 -3.66 -75.85 1.69
CA ASP A 324 -4.07 -75.15 0.47
C ASP A 324 -5.59 -74.99 0.45
N GLN A 325 -6.11 -73.75 0.64
CA GLN A 325 -7.47 -73.38 0.26
C GLN A 325 -7.49 -72.01 -0.39
N ARG A 326 -7.19 -72.05 -1.67
CA ARG A 326 -7.54 -70.87 -2.54
C ARG A 326 -8.92 -71.07 -3.15
N PRO A 327 -9.87 -70.11 -3.07
CA PRO A 327 -11.13 -70.17 -3.78
C PRO A 327 -10.88 -69.98 -5.28
N LYS A 328 -11.30 -70.96 -6.10
CA LYS A 328 -11.37 -70.83 -7.57
C LYS A 328 -12.61 -70.08 -7.97
N LEU A 329 -12.49 -68.95 -8.67
CA LEU A 329 -13.55 -68.27 -9.35
C LEU A 329 -13.92 -69.04 -10.64
N THR A 330 -15.08 -69.70 -10.67
CA THR A 330 -15.67 -70.29 -11.86
C THR A 330 -16.49 -69.21 -12.61
N ARG A 331 -16.16 -69.08 -13.88
CA ARG A 331 -16.86 -68.22 -14.83
C ARG A 331 -18.11 -68.91 -15.30
N LYS A 332 -19.30 -68.33 -15.10
CA LYS A 332 -20.56 -68.79 -15.68
C LYS A 332 -20.63 -68.53 -17.18
N PRO A 333 -21.07 -69.48 -18.02
CA PRO A 333 -21.28 -69.20 -19.44
C PRO A 333 -22.59 -68.45 -19.69
N GLY A 334 -22.53 -67.59 -20.69
CA GLY A 334 -23.67 -66.75 -21.09
C GLY A 334 -24.74 -67.57 -21.76
N SER A 335 -25.99 -67.18 -21.56
CA SER A 335 -27.15 -67.61 -22.37
C SER A 335 -27.52 -66.52 -23.33
N SER A 336 -27.44 -66.87 -24.62
CA SER A 336 -28.08 -66.17 -25.74
C SER A 336 -29.59 -66.22 -25.65
N GLN A 337 -30.21 -65.09 -25.74
CA GLN A 337 -31.38 -64.83 -26.65
C GLN A 337 -31.57 -63.29 -26.73
#